data_f07f3553e583e52985caf4d82856e740
#
_entry.id   f07f3553e583e52985caf4d82856e740
#
_cell.length_a   1.000
_cell.length_b   1.000
_cell.length_c   1.000
_cell.angle_alpha   90.00
_cell.angle_beta   90.00
_cell.angle_gamma   90.00
#
_symmetry.space_group_name_H-M   'P 1'
#
loop_
_entity.id
_entity.type
_entity.pdbx_description
1 polymer ?
#
loop_
_entity_poly.entity_id
_entity_poly.type
_entity_poly.pdbx_seq_one_letter_code
_entity_poly.pdbx_strand_id
1 'polypeptide(L)'
;MRFGTFIPQGWRFDLVGIDPAEQWNTMRSLAQRADEGPWESIWVYDHFHTTPVPSEEATHEAWTLMSAFAASTSRVRLGQMCTCMGYRNAAYLAKVAATVDHVSGGRLEMGIGGGWYEHEWRAYGYGFPEVPDRLRALREGVEIMKQAWETGSATLDGRYFQVDGAIVQPQPLQDPAIPFWIAGGGEKVTLKIAAKYAQYTNFAGGDIETFRHKDQVLRGHCDALGRDQAEITRTTDINVIIGETEAEVADRVAAVGARLKPHLGDAYEGAMRNYAADVPTVGTVEQVTEHLHAMKEAGVDYTIAYFPEMAYDTTGVELFEKKVIPELA
;
A
#
# COMPACT_ATOMS: atom_id res chain seq x y z
N MET A 1 -4.09 -17.73 -2.04
CA MET A 1 -3.52 -16.36 -1.98
C MET A 1 -4.65 -15.38 -1.70
N ARG A 2 -4.45 -14.35 -0.88
CA ARG A 2 -5.45 -13.31 -0.58
C ARG A 2 -5.17 -12.07 -1.41
N PHE A 3 -6.19 -11.24 -1.63
CA PHE A 3 -6.09 -10.09 -2.52
C PHE A 3 -6.66 -8.82 -1.92
N GLY A 4 -5.90 -7.73 -2.02
CA GLY A 4 -6.35 -6.35 -1.87
C GLY A 4 -6.27 -5.61 -3.19
N THR A 5 -6.94 -4.45 -3.27
CA THR A 5 -6.84 -3.57 -4.44
C THR A 5 -6.57 -2.13 -4.02
N PHE A 6 -5.80 -1.39 -4.83
CA PHE A 6 -5.67 0.04 -4.66
C PHE A 6 -6.89 0.76 -5.21
N ILE A 7 -7.33 1.79 -4.50
CA ILE A 7 -8.33 2.73 -5.01
C ILE A 7 -7.58 3.92 -5.64
N PRO A 8 -7.91 4.31 -6.87
CA PRO A 8 -7.36 5.51 -7.51
C PRO A 8 -7.52 6.72 -6.60
N GLN A 9 -6.48 7.54 -6.43
CA GLN A 9 -6.51 8.75 -5.59
C GLN A 9 -5.86 9.97 -6.24
N GLY A 10 -5.43 9.83 -7.52
CA GLY A 10 -4.75 10.86 -8.30
C GLY A 10 -3.23 10.75 -8.33
N TRP A 11 -2.61 10.11 -7.35
CA TRP A 11 -1.16 10.02 -7.22
C TRP A 11 -0.44 9.52 -8.49
N ARG A 12 -1.01 8.57 -9.22
CA ARG A 12 -0.47 8.01 -10.47
C ARG A 12 -1.16 8.57 -11.72
N PHE A 13 -1.67 9.80 -11.66
CA PHE A 13 -2.48 10.38 -12.73
C PHE A 13 -3.73 9.54 -13.06
N ASP A 14 -4.23 8.83 -12.07
CA ASP A 14 -5.33 7.88 -12.20
C ASP A 14 -6.72 8.50 -11.93
N LEU A 15 -6.78 9.84 -11.81
CA LEU A 15 -8.01 10.64 -11.77
C LEU A 15 -8.02 11.79 -12.80
N VAL A 16 -7.00 11.88 -13.68
CA VAL A 16 -6.92 12.97 -14.67
C VAL A 16 -8.09 12.93 -15.63
N GLY A 17 -8.63 14.12 -15.96
CA GLY A 17 -9.80 14.24 -16.84
C GLY A 17 -11.14 13.91 -16.17
N ILE A 18 -11.17 13.46 -14.93
CA ILE A 18 -12.39 13.34 -14.14
C ILE A 18 -12.68 14.68 -13.46
N ASP A 19 -13.92 15.19 -13.61
CA ASP A 19 -14.35 16.43 -12.97
C ASP A 19 -14.00 16.38 -11.46
N PRO A 20 -13.30 17.39 -10.91
CA PRO A 20 -12.95 17.44 -9.49
C PRO A 20 -14.14 17.22 -8.56
N ALA A 21 -15.35 17.65 -8.94
CA ALA A 21 -16.58 17.42 -8.17
C ALA A 21 -17.00 15.94 -8.14
N GLU A 22 -16.57 15.15 -9.12
CA GLU A 22 -16.92 13.72 -9.23
C GLU A 22 -15.79 12.78 -8.76
N GLN A 23 -14.59 13.27 -8.51
CA GLN A 23 -13.47 12.41 -8.10
C GLN A 23 -13.77 11.64 -6.81
N TRP A 24 -14.37 12.28 -5.81
CA TRP A 24 -14.77 11.58 -4.60
C TRP A 24 -15.85 10.50 -4.87
N ASN A 25 -16.85 10.82 -5.68
CA ASN A 25 -17.89 9.85 -6.03
C ASN A 25 -17.31 8.63 -6.76
N THR A 26 -16.33 8.86 -7.65
CA THR A 26 -15.59 7.79 -8.35
C THR A 26 -14.85 6.90 -7.35
N MET A 27 -14.01 7.47 -6.50
CA MET A 27 -13.27 6.72 -5.47
C MET A 27 -14.18 5.93 -4.54
N ARG A 28 -15.25 6.57 -4.04
CA ARG A 28 -16.22 5.94 -3.16
C ARG A 28 -16.93 4.76 -3.84
N SER A 29 -17.36 4.93 -5.08
CA SER A 29 -18.05 3.86 -5.82
C SER A 29 -17.14 2.65 -6.05
N LEU A 30 -15.86 2.87 -6.34
CA LEU A 30 -14.87 1.80 -6.48
C LEU A 30 -14.58 1.10 -5.15
N ALA A 31 -14.50 1.85 -4.04
CA ALA A 31 -14.35 1.28 -2.71
C ALA A 31 -15.57 0.42 -2.32
N GLN A 32 -16.79 0.89 -2.59
CA GLN A 32 -18.02 0.13 -2.35
C GLN A 32 -18.12 -1.11 -3.26
N ARG A 33 -17.72 -0.99 -4.53
CA ARG A 33 -17.59 -2.14 -5.42
C ARG A 33 -16.63 -3.20 -4.85
N ALA A 34 -15.48 -2.80 -4.34
CA ALA A 34 -14.54 -3.72 -3.70
C ALA A 34 -15.12 -4.33 -2.42
N ASP A 35 -15.92 -3.57 -1.65
CA ASP A 35 -16.62 -4.03 -0.45
C ASP A 35 -17.68 -5.10 -0.74
N GLU A 36 -18.32 -5.03 -1.91
CA GLU A 36 -19.28 -6.02 -2.41
C GLU A 36 -18.62 -7.22 -3.11
N GLY A 37 -17.37 -7.03 -3.60
CA GLY A 37 -16.63 -7.99 -4.39
C GLY A 37 -15.79 -8.98 -3.57
N PRO A 38 -14.89 -9.74 -4.22
CA PRO A 38 -14.07 -10.76 -3.55
C PRO A 38 -12.82 -10.20 -2.85
N TRP A 39 -12.59 -8.89 -2.87
CA TRP A 39 -11.43 -8.25 -2.29
C TRP A 39 -11.45 -8.30 -0.77
N GLU A 40 -10.30 -8.61 -0.14
CA GLU A 40 -10.17 -8.60 1.32
C GLU A 40 -9.95 -7.17 1.85
N SER A 41 -9.26 -6.35 1.09
CA SER A 41 -8.91 -4.98 1.51
C SER A 41 -8.83 -3.99 0.36
N ILE A 42 -8.93 -2.72 0.71
CA ILE A 42 -8.66 -1.58 -0.17
C ILE A 42 -7.49 -0.75 0.38
N TRP A 43 -6.71 -0.17 -0.53
CA TRP A 43 -5.46 0.51 -0.21
C TRP A 43 -5.36 1.86 -0.92
N VAL A 44 -4.64 2.80 -0.29
CA VAL A 44 -4.24 4.08 -0.88
C VAL A 44 -2.76 4.33 -0.59
N TYR A 45 -2.19 5.36 -1.23
CA TYR A 45 -0.82 5.78 -1.05
C TYR A 45 -0.76 7.04 -0.17
N ASP A 46 0.25 7.16 0.69
CA ASP A 46 0.47 8.37 1.51
C ASP A 46 1.36 9.37 0.78
N HIS A 47 0.79 10.00 -0.25
CA HIS A 47 1.45 10.98 -1.10
C HIS A 47 0.63 12.27 -1.25
N PHE A 48 1.30 13.37 -1.57
CA PHE A 48 0.70 14.71 -1.71
C PHE A 48 0.80 15.24 -3.13
N HIS A 49 1.73 14.73 -3.93
CA HIS A 49 1.97 15.12 -5.30
C HIS A 49 1.96 13.89 -6.20
N THR A 50 1.69 14.12 -7.50
CA THR A 50 1.72 13.06 -8.50
C THR A 50 3.13 12.50 -8.72
N THR A 51 3.20 11.26 -9.19
CA THR A 51 4.44 10.56 -9.57
C THR A 51 4.31 9.99 -10.99
N PRO A 52 5.39 9.87 -11.78
CA PRO A 52 6.80 10.10 -11.46
C PRO A 52 7.25 11.57 -11.49
N VAL A 53 6.36 12.48 -11.87
CA VAL A 53 6.62 13.93 -11.87
C VAL A 53 5.57 14.64 -11.02
N PRO A 54 5.95 15.63 -10.21
CA PRO A 54 4.98 16.44 -9.49
C PRO A 54 4.21 17.33 -10.48
N SER A 55 2.91 17.51 -10.25
CA SER A 55 2.04 18.32 -11.07
C SER A 55 0.95 19.00 -10.22
N GLU A 56 0.11 19.81 -10.87
CA GLU A 56 -1.10 20.41 -10.27
C GLU A 56 -2.32 19.48 -10.33
N GLU A 57 -2.18 18.26 -10.87
CA GLU A 57 -3.24 17.27 -10.85
C GLU A 57 -3.52 16.79 -9.42
N ALA A 58 -4.77 16.45 -9.17
CA ALA A 58 -5.24 16.08 -7.85
C ALA A 58 -4.49 14.85 -7.30
N THR A 59 -4.08 14.94 -6.03
CA THR A 59 -3.67 13.80 -5.20
C THR A 59 -4.38 13.96 -3.84
N HIS A 60 -5.35 13.11 -3.56
CA HIS A 60 -6.15 13.21 -2.34
C HIS A 60 -5.40 12.68 -1.13
N GLU A 61 -5.52 13.36 0.03
CA GLU A 61 -4.80 13.02 1.27
C GLU A 61 -5.29 11.69 1.86
N ALA A 62 -4.35 10.81 2.15
CA ALA A 62 -4.59 9.40 2.43
C ALA A 62 -5.40 9.14 3.71
N TRP A 63 -5.06 9.76 4.87
CA TRP A 63 -5.77 9.51 6.12
C TRP A 63 -7.19 10.07 6.13
N THR A 64 -7.42 11.18 5.40
CA THR A 64 -8.75 11.72 5.15
C THR A 64 -9.58 10.74 4.32
N LEU A 65 -9.00 10.17 3.24
CA LEU A 65 -9.66 9.14 2.45
C LEU A 65 -9.95 7.88 3.28
N MET A 66 -9.00 7.42 4.11
CA MET A 66 -9.20 6.26 4.98
C MET A 66 -10.41 6.43 5.90
N SER A 67 -10.58 7.62 6.48
CA SER A 67 -11.74 7.93 7.34
C SER A 67 -13.05 7.88 6.55
N ALA A 68 -13.05 8.44 5.33
CA ALA A 68 -14.23 8.46 4.46
C ALA A 68 -14.58 7.05 3.95
N PHE A 69 -13.59 6.23 3.56
CA PHE A 69 -13.82 4.83 3.18
C PHE A 69 -14.29 3.99 4.37
N ALA A 70 -13.73 4.20 5.56
CA ALA A 70 -14.18 3.52 6.77
C ALA A 70 -15.69 3.70 7.02
N ALA A 71 -16.19 4.93 6.79
CA ALA A 71 -17.60 5.28 6.96
C ALA A 71 -18.50 4.84 5.79
N SER A 72 -17.94 4.55 4.60
CA SER A 72 -18.71 4.23 3.39
C SER A 72 -18.63 2.77 2.94
N THR A 73 -17.89 1.93 3.67
CA THR A 73 -17.73 0.48 3.46
C THR A 73 -18.05 -0.29 4.75
N SER A 74 -18.28 -1.60 4.66
CA SER A 74 -18.69 -2.41 5.80
C SER A 74 -17.84 -3.66 6.04
N ARG A 75 -17.17 -4.18 5.02
CA ARG A 75 -16.48 -5.47 5.06
C ARG A 75 -14.98 -5.39 4.79
N VAL A 76 -14.58 -4.71 3.71
CA VAL A 76 -13.17 -4.66 3.32
C VAL A 76 -12.32 -4.00 4.38
N ARG A 77 -11.13 -4.54 4.60
CA ARG A 77 -10.12 -3.92 5.43
C ARG A 77 -9.51 -2.72 4.70
N LEU A 78 -8.92 -1.80 5.44
CA LEU A 78 -8.53 -0.48 4.95
C LEU A 78 -7.06 -0.23 5.28
N GLY A 79 -6.22 0.02 4.29
CA GLY A 79 -4.80 0.24 4.52
C GLY A 79 -4.18 1.32 3.64
N GLN A 80 -2.99 1.73 4.04
CA GLN A 80 -2.11 2.54 3.20
C GLN A 80 -0.85 1.74 2.87
N MET A 81 -0.41 1.76 1.63
CA MET A 81 0.83 1.14 1.21
C MET A 81 1.73 2.21 0.58
N CYS A 82 2.46 2.87 1.45
CA CYS A 82 2.42 2.85 2.92
C CYS A 82 2.41 4.26 3.51
N THR A 83 1.89 4.41 4.71
CA THR A 83 2.02 5.64 5.49
C THR A 83 3.50 6.00 5.64
N CYS A 84 3.88 7.22 5.33
CA CYS A 84 5.21 7.75 5.56
C CYS A 84 5.35 8.21 7.02
N MET A 85 6.19 7.50 7.79
CA MET A 85 6.37 7.84 9.21
C MET A 85 6.84 9.28 9.42
N GLY A 86 7.63 9.82 8.50
CA GLY A 86 8.19 11.16 8.65
C GLY A 86 7.24 12.33 8.43
N TYR A 87 6.03 12.08 7.93
CA TYR A 87 5.03 13.15 7.71
C TYR A 87 4.19 13.49 8.94
N ARG A 88 4.25 12.67 10.01
CA ARG A 88 3.40 12.86 11.20
C ARG A 88 4.15 12.53 12.48
N ASN A 89 3.75 13.17 13.59
CA ASN A 89 4.17 12.73 14.92
C ASN A 89 3.60 11.34 15.21
N ALA A 90 4.42 10.41 15.71
CA ALA A 90 4.04 9.02 15.89
C ALA A 90 2.89 8.80 16.89
N ALA A 91 2.87 9.55 18.00
CA ALA A 91 1.78 9.46 18.98
C ALA A 91 0.47 10.04 18.45
N TYR A 92 0.54 11.13 17.68
CA TYR A 92 -0.62 11.66 16.95
C TYR A 92 -1.14 10.66 15.92
N LEU A 93 -0.25 10.04 15.14
CA LEU A 93 -0.62 9.02 14.17
C LEU A 93 -1.27 7.80 14.84
N ALA A 94 -0.75 7.36 15.99
CA ALA A 94 -1.38 6.28 16.77
C ALA A 94 -2.84 6.59 17.13
N LYS A 95 -3.10 7.85 17.50
CA LYS A 95 -4.47 8.33 17.82
C LYS A 95 -5.38 8.40 16.58
N VAL A 96 -4.87 8.90 15.46
CA VAL A 96 -5.61 8.93 14.19
C VAL A 96 -5.99 7.50 13.78
N ALA A 97 -5.04 6.59 13.78
CA ALA A 97 -5.25 5.20 13.43
C ALA A 97 -6.29 4.51 14.33
N ALA A 98 -6.19 4.67 15.65
CA ALA A 98 -7.19 4.13 16.58
C ALA A 98 -8.59 4.71 16.31
N THR A 99 -8.70 6.00 15.94
CA THR A 99 -9.99 6.60 15.58
C THR A 99 -10.55 6.01 14.30
N VAL A 100 -9.74 5.85 13.25
CA VAL A 100 -10.16 5.21 11.99
C VAL A 100 -10.53 3.74 12.23
N ASP A 101 -9.84 3.05 13.12
CA ASP A 101 -10.18 1.68 13.53
C ASP A 101 -11.60 1.62 14.15
N HIS A 102 -11.95 2.56 15.02
CA HIS A 102 -13.31 2.68 15.56
C HIS A 102 -14.35 2.98 14.48
N VAL A 103 -14.09 3.95 13.60
CA VAL A 103 -15.01 4.31 12.51
C VAL A 103 -15.25 3.12 11.58
N SER A 104 -14.23 2.33 11.33
CA SER A 104 -14.31 1.15 10.47
C SER A 104 -14.86 -0.10 11.16
N GLY A 105 -15.00 -0.10 12.49
CA GLY A 105 -15.40 -1.30 13.25
C GLY A 105 -14.29 -2.36 13.31
N GLY A 106 -13.03 -1.95 13.44
CA GLY A 106 -11.88 -2.87 13.59
C GLY A 106 -11.31 -3.38 12.27
N ARG A 107 -11.38 -2.59 11.18
CA ARG A 107 -10.91 -2.99 9.84
C ARG A 107 -9.63 -2.31 9.38
N LEU A 108 -9.00 -1.48 10.21
CA LEU A 108 -7.78 -0.77 9.81
C LEU A 108 -6.56 -1.71 9.73
N GLU A 109 -5.74 -1.51 8.71
CA GLU A 109 -4.41 -2.09 8.50
C GLU A 109 -3.36 -0.96 8.54
N MET A 110 -2.34 -1.09 9.38
CA MET A 110 -1.31 -0.07 9.51
C MET A 110 -0.12 -0.36 8.58
N GLY A 111 -0.27 -0.04 7.31
CA GLY A 111 0.85 -0.06 6.38
C GLY A 111 1.76 1.15 6.59
N ILE A 112 3.05 0.92 6.87
CA ILE A 112 3.97 2.00 7.26
C ILE A 112 5.39 1.76 6.73
N GLY A 113 6.07 2.85 6.36
CA GLY A 113 7.44 2.83 5.84
C GLY A 113 8.22 4.13 6.11
N GLY A 114 9.45 4.15 5.66
CA GLY A 114 10.38 5.28 5.90
C GLY A 114 10.19 6.49 4.99
N GLY A 115 9.38 6.39 3.94
CA GLY A 115 9.22 7.42 2.92
C GLY A 115 10.41 7.51 1.94
N TRP A 116 10.16 8.01 0.73
CA TRP A 116 11.18 8.06 -0.33
C TRP A 116 11.04 9.26 -1.27
N TYR A 117 9.88 9.86 -1.41
CA TYR A 117 9.62 10.90 -2.41
C TYR A 117 10.13 12.27 -1.94
N GLU A 118 11.40 12.54 -2.16
CA GLU A 118 12.13 13.74 -1.71
C GLU A 118 11.40 15.04 -2.03
N HIS A 119 10.77 15.14 -3.23
CA HIS A 119 10.07 16.34 -3.64
C HIS A 119 8.98 16.74 -2.64
N GLU A 120 8.15 15.79 -2.19
CA GLU A 120 7.09 16.05 -1.22
C GLU A 120 7.64 16.46 0.14
N TRP A 121 8.66 15.75 0.63
CA TRP A 121 9.29 16.07 1.90
C TRP A 121 9.78 17.52 1.95
N ARG A 122 10.46 17.97 0.90
CA ARG A 122 10.97 19.34 0.83
C ARG A 122 9.87 20.36 0.62
N ALA A 123 8.92 20.09 -0.25
CA ALA A 123 7.81 21.00 -0.57
C ALA A 123 6.93 21.29 0.64
N TYR A 124 6.70 20.29 1.50
CA TYR A 124 5.89 20.44 2.72
C TYR A 124 6.70 20.82 3.97
N GLY A 125 7.99 21.12 3.84
CA GLY A 125 8.81 21.63 4.94
C GLY A 125 9.33 20.57 5.90
N TYR A 126 9.23 19.27 5.58
CA TYR A 126 9.78 18.18 6.40
C TYR A 126 11.28 18.00 6.27
N GLY A 127 11.95 18.74 5.36
CA GLY A 127 13.31 18.44 4.95
C GLY A 127 13.40 17.15 4.15
N PHE A 128 14.55 16.49 4.15
CA PHE A 128 14.70 15.13 3.64
C PHE A 128 15.89 14.47 4.34
N PRO A 129 15.68 13.83 5.49
CA PRO A 129 16.74 13.15 6.21
C PRO A 129 17.35 12.00 5.41
N GLU A 130 18.58 11.63 5.71
CA GLU A 130 19.22 10.47 5.11
C GLU A 130 18.47 9.17 5.39
N VAL A 131 18.60 8.18 4.50
CA VAL A 131 17.90 6.89 4.62
C VAL A 131 18.03 6.25 6.00
N PRO A 132 19.26 6.19 6.62
CA PRO A 132 19.39 5.61 7.97
C PRO A 132 18.58 6.34 9.04
N ASP A 133 18.44 7.66 8.93
CA ASP A 133 17.70 8.45 9.90
C ASP A 133 16.17 8.26 9.72
N ARG A 134 15.68 8.23 8.47
CA ARG A 134 14.28 7.91 8.18
C ARG A 134 13.88 6.53 8.69
N LEU A 135 14.75 5.52 8.52
CA LEU A 135 14.49 4.16 9.00
C LEU A 135 14.58 4.02 10.54
N ARG A 136 15.44 4.82 11.20
CA ARG A 136 15.46 4.87 12.67
C ARG A 136 14.19 5.57 13.21
N ALA A 137 13.75 6.65 12.56
CA ALA A 137 12.49 7.29 12.87
C ALA A 137 11.30 6.33 12.69
N LEU A 138 11.29 5.52 11.62
CA LEU A 138 10.30 4.47 11.44
C LEU A 138 10.27 3.51 12.64
N ARG A 139 11.42 3.04 13.10
CA ARG A 139 11.49 2.13 14.25
C ARG A 139 10.92 2.76 15.53
N GLU A 140 11.34 4.00 15.85
CA GLU A 140 10.83 4.72 17.02
C GLU A 140 9.31 4.95 16.92
N GLY A 141 8.82 5.31 15.73
CA GLY A 141 7.39 5.50 15.48
C GLY A 141 6.56 4.23 15.68
N VAL A 142 7.01 3.10 15.14
CA VAL A 142 6.36 1.80 15.34
C VAL A 142 6.34 1.41 16.84
N GLU A 143 7.43 1.67 17.57
CA GLU A 143 7.52 1.40 19.00
C GLU A 143 6.53 2.24 19.82
N ILE A 144 6.42 3.54 19.51
CA ILE A 144 5.44 4.44 20.12
C ILE A 144 4.00 3.98 19.85
N MET A 145 3.68 3.68 18.58
CA MET A 145 2.33 3.23 18.22
C MET A 145 1.96 1.91 18.88
N LYS A 146 2.89 0.94 18.89
CA LYS A 146 2.69 -0.34 19.56
C LYS A 146 2.41 -0.13 21.05
N GLN A 147 3.25 0.63 21.76
CA GLN A 147 3.05 0.93 23.17
C GLN A 147 1.69 1.60 23.40
N ALA A 148 1.36 2.61 22.61
CA ALA A 148 0.11 3.35 22.74
C ALA A 148 -1.14 2.46 22.59
N TRP A 149 -1.12 1.53 21.64
CA TRP A 149 -2.26 0.64 21.39
C TRP A 149 -2.37 -0.50 22.40
N GLU A 150 -1.25 -0.97 22.96
CA GLU A 150 -1.26 -2.05 23.96
C GLU A 150 -1.57 -1.55 25.39
N THR A 151 -1.17 -0.31 25.70
CA THR A 151 -1.26 0.19 27.09
C THR A 151 -2.17 1.41 27.29
N GLY A 152 -2.63 2.02 26.18
CA GLY A 152 -3.42 3.26 26.19
C GLY A 152 -2.60 4.55 26.30
N SER A 153 -1.28 4.45 26.43
CA SER A 153 -0.37 5.61 26.47
C SER A 153 1.01 5.26 25.94
N ALA A 154 1.80 6.28 25.59
CA ALA A 154 3.17 6.08 25.15
C ALA A 154 4.13 7.09 25.78
N THR A 155 5.34 6.62 26.09
CA THR A 155 6.49 7.45 26.51
C THR A 155 7.74 6.92 25.81
N LEU A 156 8.45 7.81 25.12
CA LEU A 156 9.72 7.52 24.49
C LEU A 156 10.59 8.76 24.46
N ASP A 157 11.76 8.74 25.07
CA ASP A 157 12.82 9.73 24.90
C ASP A 157 13.75 9.28 23.75
N GLY A 158 13.22 9.37 22.51
CA GLY A 158 13.92 8.96 21.31
C GLY A 158 14.74 10.08 20.69
N ARG A 159 15.54 9.73 19.69
CA ARG A 159 16.30 10.71 18.90
C ARG A 159 15.40 11.48 17.94
N TYR A 160 14.37 10.83 17.39
CA TYR A 160 13.50 11.39 16.35
C TYR A 160 12.14 11.76 16.90
N PHE A 161 11.67 11.06 17.91
CA PHE A 161 10.44 11.35 18.60
C PHE A 161 10.66 11.43 20.11
N GLN A 162 10.18 12.53 20.71
CA GLN A 162 10.14 12.70 22.14
C GLN A 162 8.67 12.76 22.56
N VAL A 163 8.22 11.73 23.28
CA VAL A 163 6.83 11.56 23.71
C VAL A 163 6.82 11.29 25.21
N ASP A 164 6.06 12.07 25.95
CA ASP A 164 5.95 11.98 27.40
C ASP A 164 4.50 11.80 27.84
N GLY A 165 4.12 10.55 28.11
CA GLY A 165 2.80 10.19 28.63
C GLY A 165 1.65 10.48 27.66
N ALA A 166 1.87 10.39 26.33
CA ALA A 166 0.81 10.64 25.35
C ALA A 166 -0.33 9.63 25.51
N ILE A 167 -1.50 10.10 25.92
CA ILE A 167 -2.71 9.28 26.09
C ILE A 167 -3.36 9.03 24.74
N VAL A 168 -3.48 7.75 24.36
CA VAL A 168 -4.13 7.29 23.13
C VAL A 168 -5.39 6.52 23.50
N GLN A 169 -6.46 7.27 23.71
CA GLN A 169 -7.82 6.78 23.92
C GLN A 169 -8.75 7.42 22.88
N PRO A 170 -9.68 6.64 22.26
CA PRO A 170 -9.89 5.21 22.52
C PRO A 170 -8.69 4.35 22.05
N GLN A 171 -8.51 3.19 22.67
CA GLN A 171 -7.63 2.16 22.14
C GLN A 171 -8.27 1.51 20.90
N PRO A 172 -7.52 0.87 19.99
CA PRO A 172 -8.09 0.15 18.87
C PRO A 172 -9.17 -0.86 19.31
N LEU A 173 -10.10 -1.15 18.42
CA LEU A 173 -11.07 -2.24 18.61
C LEU A 173 -10.44 -3.62 18.34
N GLN A 174 -9.38 -3.65 17.54
CA GLN A 174 -8.68 -4.90 17.20
C GLN A 174 -7.84 -5.38 18.38
N ASP A 175 -7.86 -6.70 18.62
CA ASP A 175 -7.10 -7.39 19.65
C ASP A 175 -6.04 -8.30 19.00
N PRO A 176 -4.75 -8.22 19.38
CA PRO A 176 -4.19 -7.38 20.46
C PRO A 176 -3.98 -5.91 20.07
N ALA A 177 -3.98 -5.54 18.80
CA ALA A 177 -3.83 -4.19 18.26
C ALA A 177 -4.05 -4.16 16.75
N ILE A 178 -4.01 -2.96 16.14
CA ILE A 178 -4.00 -2.78 14.68
C ILE A 178 -2.76 -3.47 14.10
N PRO A 179 -2.89 -4.37 13.11
CA PRO A 179 -1.74 -5.09 12.57
C PRO A 179 -0.83 -4.17 11.76
N PHE A 180 0.48 -4.31 11.99
CA PHE A 180 1.51 -3.59 11.23
C PHE A 180 1.86 -4.32 9.93
N TRP A 181 1.82 -3.57 8.84
CA TRP A 181 2.39 -3.93 7.54
C TRP A 181 3.66 -3.11 7.34
N ILE A 182 4.82 -3.70 7.58
CA ILE A 182 6.09 -3.00 7.38
C ILE A 182 6.47 -3.07 5.91
N ALA A 183 6.47 -1.91 5.26
CA ALA A 183 6.75 -1.79 3.83
C ALA A 183 8.21 -1.46 3.54
N GLY A 184 8.72 -2.11 2.49
CA GLY A 184 10.06 -1.93 1.96
C GLY A 184 11.03 -3.08 2.19
N GLY A 185 11.92 -3.28 1.22
CA GLY A 185 12.87 -4.40 1.17
C GLY A 185 14.26 -4.11 1.75
N GLY A 186 14.42 -3.08 2.58
CA GLY A 186 15.72 -2.72 3.17
C GLY A 186 16.24 -3.76 4.15
N GLU A 187 17.25 -4.53 3.75
CA GLU A 187 17.71 -5.75 4.43
C GLU A 187 18.24 -5.54 5.85
N LYS A 188 19.01 -4.48 6.06
CA LYS A 188 19.70 -4.26 7.35
C LYS A 188 18.82 -3.66 8.44
N VAL A 189 17.79 -2.90 8.07
CA VAL A 189 16.97 -2.13 9.02
C VAL A 189 15.49 -2.44 8.84
N THR A 190 14.91 -2.26 7.65
CA THR A 190 13.46 -2.43 7.43
C THR A 190 13.01 -3.85 7.73
N LEU A 191 13.69 -4.87 7.17
CA LEU A 191 13.36 -6.28 7.43
C LEU A 191 13.61 -6.68 8.90
N LYS A 192 14.55 -6.01 9.59
CA LYS A 192 14.73 -6.22 11.04
C LYS A 192 13.58 -5.62 11.87
N ILE A 193 13.04 -4.45 11.44
CA ILE A 193 11.83 -3.87 12.05
C ILE A 193 10.65 -4.81 11.81
N ALA A 194 10.50 -5.32 10.58
CA ALA A 194 9.46 -6.26 10.22
C ALA A 194 9.54 -7.55 11.08
N ALA A 195 10.71 -8.16 11.17
CA ALA A 195 10.92 -9.34 12.01
C ALA A 195 10.53 -9.12 13.49
N LYS A 196 10.69 -7.89 14.00
CA LYS A 196 10.38 -7.58 15.40
C LYS A 196 8.90 -7.25 15.64
N TYR A 197 8.25 -6.54 14.71
CA TYR A 197 6.97 -5.88 14.99
C TYR A 197 5.83 -6.27 14.03
N ALA A 198 6.13 -6.73 12.80
CA ALA A 198 5.13 -6.87 11.77
C ALA A 198 4.26 -8.13 11.91
N GLN A 199 2.99 -8.02 11.54
CA GLN A 199 2.10 -9.13 11.16
C GLN A 199 2.16 -9.37 9.66
N TYR A 200 2.52 -8.34 8.89
CA TYR A 200 2.64 -8.38 7.43
C TYR A 200 3.90 -7.64 6.98
N THR A 201 4.56 -8.14 5.95
CA THR A 201 5.59 -7.40 5.22
C THR A 201 5.14 -7.12 3.81
N ASN A 202 5.54 -5.99 3.24
CA ASN A 202 5.36 -5.74 1.81
C ASN A 202 6.73 -5.52 1.16
N PHE A 203 7.09 -6.41 0.26
CA PHE A 203 8.25 -6.27 -0.62
C PHE A 203 7.74 -5.83 -1.99
N ALA A 204 8.05 -4.62 -2.42
CA ALA A 204 7.60 -4.10 -3.71
C ALA A 204 8.11 -4.93 -4.90
N GLY A 205 7.25 -5.09 -5.89
CA GLY A 205 7.55 -5.68 -7.19
C GLY A 205 7.31 -7.19 -7.30
N GLY A 206 6.77 -7.61 -8.44
CA GLY A 206 6.43 -8.99 -8.77
C GLY A 206 7.60 -9.91 -9.17
N ASP A 207 8.86 -9.52 -8.91
CA ASP A 207 10.02 -10.36 -9.20
C ASP A 207 10.22 -11.44 -8.13
N ILE A 208 10.02 -12.69 -8.53
CA ILE A 208 10.06 -13.86 -7.66
C ILE A 208 11.44 -14.09 -7.04
N GLU A 209 12.52 -13.85 -7.79
CA GLU A 209 13.88 -14.07 -7.26
C GLU A 209 14.20 -13.03 -6.18
N THR A 210 13.90 -11.78 -6.42
CA THR A 210 14.02 -10.71 -5.42
C THR A 210 13.17 -11.03 -4.19
N PHE A 211 11.94 -11.50 -4.38
CA PHE A 211 11.06 -11.89 -3.27
C PHE A 211 11.69 -13.00 -2.42
N ARG A 212 12.13 -14.09 -3.03
CA ARG A 212 12.79 -15.21 -2.34
C ARG A 212 14.03 -14.77 -1.55
N HIS A 213 14.84 -13.90 -2.13
CA HIS A 213 16.00 -13.34 -1.44
C HIS A 213 15.60 -12.54 -0.19
N LYS A 214 14.61 -11.63 -0.32
CA LYS A 214 14.11 -10.83 0.80
C LYS A 214 13.46 -11.69 1.88
N ASP A 215 12.71 -12.73 1.50
CA ASP A 215 12.12 -13.69 2.43
C ASP A 215 13.19 -14.44 3.23
N GLN A 216 14.27 -14.85 2.57
CA GLN A 216 15.41 -15.48 3.26
C GLN A 216 16.09 -14.54 4.26
N VAL A 217 16.28 -13.26 3.90
CA VAL A 217 16.86 -12.27 4.82
C VAL A 217 15.94 -12.02 6.02
N LEU A 218 14.62 -11.92 5.78
CA LEU A 218 13.62 -11.81 6.85
C LEU A 218 13.69 -12.99 7.81
N ARG A 219 13.79 -14.23 7.28
CA ARG A 219 13.96 -15.45 8.08
C ARG A 219 15.16 -15.36 9.00
N GLY A 220 16.32 -14.95 8.49
CA GLY A 220 17.52 -14.78 9.32
C GLY A 220 17.34 -13.76 10.45
N HIS A 221 16.55 -12.71 10.23
CA HIS A 221 16.22 -11.77 11.31
C HIS A 221 15.23 -12.35 12.33
N CYS A 222 14.25 -13.14 11.88
CA CYS A 222 13.31 -13.83 12.75
C CYS A 222 14.05 -14.85 13.63
N ASP A 223 14.92 -15.67 13.04
CA ASP A 223 15.77 -16.66 13.77
C ASP A 223 16.60 -15.99 14.86
N ALA A 224 17.22 -14.84 14.54
CA ALA A 224 18.02 -14.07 15.51
C ALA A 224 17.19 -13.51 16.67
N LEU A 225 15.88 -13.36 16.51
CA LEU A 225 14.94 -12.88 17.53
C LEU A 225 14.19 -14.02 18.23
N GLY A 226 14.35 -15.27 17.78
CA GLY A 226 13.59 -16.43 18.26
C GLY A 226 12.11 -16.36 17.90
N ARG A 227 11.75 -15.67 16.80
CA ARG A 227 10.39 -15.54 16.29
C ARG A 227 10.15 -16.48 15.12
N ASP A 228 9.03 -17.15 15.08
CA ASP A 228 8.64 -17.93 13.91
C ASP A 228 8.27 -16.99 12.75
N GLN A 229 8.96 -17.14 11.60
CA GLN A 229 8.66 -16.38 10.39
C GLN A 229 7.23 -16.62 9.90
N ALA A 230 6.63 -17.78 10.17
CA ALA A 230 5.26 -18.10 9.78
C ALA A 230 4.21 -17.19 10.43
N GLU A 231 4.56 -16.48 11.52
CA GLU A 231 3.70 -15.43 12.10
C GLU A 231 3.60 -14.17 11.25
N ILE A 232 4.44 -14.04 10.23
CA ILE A 232 4.47 -12.87 9.36
C ILE A 232 3.96 -13.27 7.98
N THR A 233 2.83 -12.71 7.56
CA THR A 233 2.33 -12.86 6.20
C THR A 233 3.21 -12.05 5.24
N ARG A 234 3.73 -12.71 4.20
CA ARG A 234 4.56 -12.06 3.16
C ARG A 234 3.68 -11.58 2.04
N THR A 235 3.80 -10.30 1.71
CA THR A 235 2.95 -9.64 0.72
C THR A 235 3.75 -8.88 -0.31
N THR A 236 3.13 -8.61 -1.44
CA THR A 236 3.66 -7.73 -2.49
C THR A 236 2.55 -6.89 -3.11
N ASP A 237 2.91 -5.82 -3.79
CA ASP A 237 2.02 -5.07 -4.66
C ASP A 237 2.40 -5.25 -6.13
N ILE A 238 1.40 -5.27 -7.00
CA ILE A 238 1.55 -5.48 -8.44
C ILE A 238 0.72 -4.49 -9.25
N ASN A 239 1.27 -4.06 -10.41
CA ASN A 239 0.48 -3.36 -11.42
C ASN A 239 -0.19 -4.42 -12.31
N VAL A 240 -1.47 -4.27 -12.60
CA VAL A 240 -2.23 -5.23 -13.40
C VAL A 240 -2.88 -4.54 -14.59
N ILE A 241 -2.62 -5.04 -15.80
CA ILE A 241 -3.44 -4.80 -16.98
C ILE A 241 -3.76 -6.17 -17.57
N ILE A 242 -5.03 -6.53 -17.62
CA ILE A 242 -5.47 -7.88 -17.98
C ILE A 242 -6.55 -7.85 -19.07
N GLY A 243 -6.50 -8.81 -19.98
CA GLY A 243 -7.49 -9.01 -21.05
C GLY A 243 -7.72 -10.49 -21.32
N GLU A 244 -8.75 -10.82 -22.11
CA GLU A 244 -9.00 -12.18 -22.60
C GLU A 244 -8.00 -12.55 -23.68
N THR A 245 -7.52 -11.55 -24.43
CA THR A 245 -6.60 -11.70 -25.56
C THR A 245 -5.45 -10.71 -25.49
N GLU A 246 -4.33 -11.01 -26.13
CA GLU A 246 -3.18 -10.09 -26.23
C GLU A 246 -3.58 -8.76 -26.92
N ALA A 247 -4.53 -8.79 -27.86
CA ALA A 247 -5.02 -7.58 -28.51
C ALA A 247 -5.75 -6.67 -27.53
N GLU A 248 -6.61 -7.21 -26.66
CA GLU A 248 -7.28 -6.44 -25.60
C GLU A 248 -6.27 -5.87 -24.61
N VAL A 249 -5.25 -6.63 -24.22
CA VAL A 249 -4.17 -6.14 -23.35
C VAL A 249 -3.44 -4.96 -24.00
N ALA A 250 -3.08 -5.09 -25.29
CA ALA A 250 -2.42 -4.02 -26.02
C ALA A 250 -3.28 -2.75 -26.11
N ASP A 251 -4.58 -2.90 -26.39
CA ASP A 251 -5.52 -1.77 -26.44
C ASP A 251 -5.64 -1.06 -25.08
N ARG A 252 -5.69 -1.82 -23.98
CA ARG A 252 -5.72 -1.26 -22.62
C ARG A 252 -4.43 -0.52 -22.27
N VAL A 253 -3.27 -1.11 -22.57
CA VAL A 253 -1.96 -0.46 -22.39
C VAL A 253 -1.89 0.84 -23.20
N ALA A 254 -2.37 0.81 -24.45
CA ALA A 254 -2.44 2.01 -25.30
C ALA A 254 -3.35 3.09 -24.72
N ALA A 255 -4.51 2.72 -24.16
CA ALA A 255 -5.44 3.65 -23.52
C ALA A 255 -4.80 4.30 -22.26
N VAL A 256 -4.13 3.52 -21.42
CA VAL A 256 -3.35 4.04 -20.27
C VAL A 256 -2.27 4.99 -20.75
N GLY A 257 -1.50 4.61 -21.78
CA GLY A 257 -0.47 5.44 -22.38
C GLY A 257 -1.01 6.76 -22.94
N ALA A 258 -2.12 6.72 -23.66
CA ALA A 258 -2.75 7.91 -24.23
C ALA A 258 -3.19 8.91 -23.15
N ARG A 259 -3.71 8.41 -22.01
CA ARG A 259 -4.10 9.23 -20.87
C ARG A 259 -2.88 9.86 -20.17
N LEU A 260 -1.81 9.10 -19.96
CA LEU A 260 -0.63 9.55 -19.21
C LEU A 260 0.27 10.49 -20.03
N LYS A 261 0.34 10.31 -21.35
CA LYS A 261 1.27 11.02 -22.22
C LYS A 261 1.24 12.55 -22.12
N PRO A 262 0.06 13.21 -22.04
CA PRO A 262 0.01 14.68 -21.93
C PRO A 262 0.61 15.23 -20.62
N HIS A 263 0.69 14.41 -19.57
CA HIS A 263 1.07 14.84 -18.21
C HIS A 263 2.52 14.53 -17.84
N LEU A 264 3.17 13.59 -18.53
CA LEU A 264 4.45 13.04 -18.10
C LEU A 264 5.68 13.60 -18.82
N GLY A 265 5.52 14.25 -19.98
CA GLY A 265 6.66 14.76 -20.74
C GLY A 265 7.76 13.71 -20.93
N ASP A 266 9.00 14.04 -20.57
CA ASP A 266 10.18 13.15 -20.70
C ASP A 266 10.09 11.90 -19.79
N ALA A 267 9.27 11.91 -18.75
CA ALA A 267 9.10 10.77 -17.84
C ALA A 267 8.17 9.68 -18.42
N TYR A 268 7.49 9.95 -19.54
CA TYR A 268 6.49 9.03 -20.11
C TYR A 268 7.01 7.63 -20.38
N GLU A 269 8.13 7.52 -21.10
CA GLU A 269 8.71 6.22 -21.43
C GLU A 269 9.12 5.41 -20.18
N GLY A 270 9.63 6.12 -19.16
CA GLY A 270 9.97 5.51 -17.86
C GLY A 270 8.73 5.00 -17.12
N ALA A 271 7.65 5.75 -17.13
CA ALA A 271 6.39 5.36 -16.49
C ALA A 271 5.73 4.16 -17.20
N MET A 272 5.75 4.15 -18.55
CA MET A 272 5.16 3.07 -19.33
C MET A 272 5.88 1.73 -19.19
N ARG A 273 7.13 1.68 -18.70
CA ARG A 273 7.80 0.41 -18.38
C ARG A 273 7.06 -0.42 -17.33
N ASN A 274 6.31 0.21 -16.45
CA ASN A 274 5.48 -0.49 -15.46
C ASN A 274 4.29 -1.24 -16.09
N TYR A 275 4.02 -0.99 -17.37
CA TYR A 275 2.91 -1.55 -18.14
C TYR A 275 3.38 -2.20 -19.45
N ALA A 276 4.67 -2.47 -19.58
CA ALA A 276 5.24 -3.12 -20.75
C ALA A 276 4.87 -4.61 -20.81
N ALA A 277 4.90 -5.19 -22.00
CA ALA A 277 4.50 -6.57 -22.23
C ALA A 277 5.42 -7.63 -21.54
N ASP A 278 6.59 -7.21 -21.05
CA ASP A 278 7.49 -8.05 -20.26
C ASP A 278 7.21 -7.98 -18.74
N VAL A 279 6.25 -7.17 -18.32
CA VAL A 279 5.76 -7.16 -16.93
C VAL A 279 4.80 -8.35 -16.76
N PRO A 280 5.11 -9.34 -15.90
CA PRO A 280 4.35 -10.60 -15.87
C PRO A 280 2.87 -10.48 -15.48
N THR A 281 2.48 -9.34 -14.91
CA THR A 281 1.10 -9.02 -14.51
C THR A 281 0.38 -8.11 -15.53
N VAL A 282 1.02 -7.90 -16.69
CA VAL A 282 0.43 -7.24 -17.87
C VAL A 282 0.30 -8.30 -18.97
N GLY A 283 -0.89 -8.89 -19.11
CA GLY A 283 -1.06 -10.03 -20.01
C GLY A 283 -2.48 -10.57 -20.05
N THR A 284 -2.65 -11.70 -20.71
CA THR A 284 -3.93 -12.41 -20.71
C THR A 284 -4.26 -12.98 -19.33
N VAL A 285 -5.52 -13.36 -19.12
CA VAL A 285 -5.97 -14.02 -17.88
C VAL A 285 -5.07 -15.22 -17.54
N GLU A 286 -4.73 -16.04 -18.56
CA GLU A 286 -3.86 -17.22 -18.38
C GLU A 286 -2.45 -16.84 -17.92
N GLN A 287 -1.81 -15.88 -18.60
CA GLN A 287 -0.45 -15.43 -18.27
C GLN A 287 -0.35 -14.84 -16.86
N VAL A 288 -1.31 -13.97 -16.50
CA VAL A 288 -1.35 -13.35 -15.16
C VAL A 288 -1.60 -14.40 -14.07
N THR A 289 -2.51 -15.35 -14.32
CA THR A 289 -2.83 -16.42 -13.35
C THR A 289 -1.63 -17.34 -13.15
N GLU A 290 -0.93 -17.74 -14.21
CA GLU A 290 0.28 -18.58 -14.14
C GLU A 290 1.38 -17.87 -13.30
N HIS A 291 1.61 -16.59 -13.56
CA HIS A 291 2.59 -15.82 -12.76
C HIS A 291 2.22 -15.75 -11.28
N LEU A 292 0.95 -15.51 -10.96
CA LEU A 292 0.50 -15.43 -9.57
C LEU A 292 0.56 -16.81 -8.87
N HIS A 293 0.35 -17.93 -9.58
CA HIS A 293 0.64 -19.26 -9.06
C HIS A 293 2.11 -19.41 -8.69
N ALA A 294 3.03 -19.00 -9.59
CA ALA A 294 4.46 -19.06 -9.29
C ALA A 294 4.85 -18.15 -8.10
N MET A 295 4.22 -17.00 -7.94
CA MET A 295 4.40 -16.14 -6.75
C MET A 295 3.88 -16.82 -5.46
N LYS A 296 2.72 -17.46 -5.52
CA LYS A 296 2.14 -18.23 -4.39
C LYS A 296 3.08 -19.38 -3.99
N GLU A 297 3.62 -20.12 -4.95
CA GLU A 297 4.62 -21.17 -4.71
C GLU A 297 5.93 -20.61 -4.13
N ALA A 298 6.30 -19.40 -4.48
CA ALA A 298 7.46 -18.71 -3.90
C ALA A 298 7.24 -18.23 -2.46
N GLY A 299 6.00 -18.28 -1.95
CA GLY A 299 5.64 -17.90 -0.58
C GLY A 299 4.95 -16.55 -0.45
N VAL A 300 4.45 -15.97 -1.55
CA VAL A 300 3.58 -14.78 -1.48
C VAL A 300 2.19 -15.20 -1.02
N ASP A 301 1.80 -14.76 0.16
CA ASP A 301 0.52 -15.12 0.77
C ASP A 301 -0.60 -14.12 0.44
N TYR A 302 -0.21 -12.88 0.12
CA TYR A 302 -1.13 -11.77 -0.11
C TYR A 302 -0.61 -10.81 -1.18
N THR A 303 -1.47 -10.38 -2.09
CA THR A 303 -1.10 -9.44 -3.17
C THR A 303 -2.05 -8.25 -3.21
N ILE A 304 -1.51 -7.03 -3.33
CA ILE A 304 -2.29 -5.81 -3.52
C ILE A 304 -2.20 -5.40 -4.99
N ALA A 305 -3.31 -5.45 -5.70
CA ALA A 305 -3.38 -5.18 -7.13
C ALA A 305 -3.70 -3.71 -7.42
N TYR A 306 -2.92 -3.07 -8.28
CA TYR A 306 -3.19 -1.74 -8.82
C TYR A 306 -3.58 -1.84 -10.28
N PHE A 307 -4.78 -1.35 -10.61
CA PHE A 307 -5.31 -1.29 -11.97
C PHE A 307 -5.30 0.18 -12.44
N PRO A 308 -4.41 0.56 -13.37
CA PRO A 308 -4.27 1.97 -13.78
C PRO A 308 -5.50 2.53 -14.50
N GLU A 309 -6.35 1.66 -15.04
CA GLU A 309 -7.59 2.02 -15.74
C GLU A 309 -8.84 2.06 -14.86
N MET A 310 -8.77 1.60 -13.62
CA MET A 310 -9.93 1.30 -12.76
C MET A 310 -10.95 2.46 -12.63
N ALA A 311 -10.47 3.71 -12.62
CA ALA A 311 -11.35 4.89 -12.53
C ALA A 311 -12.12 5.18 -13.83
N TYR A 312 -11.77 4.55 -14.95
CA TYR A 312 -12.31 4.82 -16.29
C TYR A 312 -12.96 3.57 -16.90
N ASP A 313 -12.39 2.41 -16.65
CA ASP A 313 -12.84 1.11 -17.15
C ASP A 313 -12.56 0.02 -16.10
N THR A 314 -13.62 -0.61 -15.60
CA THR A 314 -13.52 -1.68 -14.60
C THR A 314 -13.44 -3.07 -15.20
N THR A 315 -13.43 -3.21 -16.53
CA THR A 315 -13.47 -4.53 -17.20
C THR A 315 -12.28 -5.41 -16.81
N GLY A 316 -11.06 -4.83 -16.70
CA GLY A 316 -9.89 -5.56 -16.23
C GLY A 316 -10.02 -6.04 -14.79
N VAL A 317 -10.59 -5.20 -13.91
CA VAL A 317 -10.90 -5.58 -12.52
C VAL A 317 -11.90 -6.74 -12.50
N GLU A 318 -12.94 -6.67 -13.33
CA GLU A 318 -13.97 -7.74 -13.41
C GLU A 318 -13.41 -9.07 -13.89
N LEU A 319 -12.51 -9.03 -14.87
CA LEU A 319 -11.82 -10.25 -15.33
C LEU A 319 -10.99 -10.86 -14.20
N PHE A 320 -10.24 -10.04 -13.47
CA PHE A 320 -9.43 -10.48 -12.35
C PHE A 320 -10.29 -11.07 -11.23
N GLU A 321 -11.39 -10.41 -10.86
CA GLU A 321 -12.35 -10.89 -9.85
C GLU A 321 -12.99 -12.23 -10.22
N LYS A 322 -13.37 -12.40 -11.48
CA LYS A 322 -14.13 -13.56 -11.96
C LYS A 322 -13.25 -14.75 -12.33
N LYS A 323 -12.02 -14.51 -12.80
CA LYS A 323 -11.19 -15.57 -13.38
C LYS A 323 -9.88 -15.81 -12.64
N VAL A 324 -9.26 -14.78 -12.03
CA VAL A 324 -7.96 -14.92 -11.38
C VAL A 324 -8.13 -15.24 -9.89
N ILE A 325 -8.91 -14.44 -9.16
CA ILE A 325 -9.09 -14.65 -7.71
C ILE A 325 -9.57 -16.07 -7.37
N PRO A 326 -10.60 -16.64 -8.06
CA PRO A 326 -11.10 -17.98 -7.72
C PRO A 326 -10.07 -19.10 -7.91
N GLU A 327 -9.16 -18.96 -8.86
CA GLU A 327 -8.12 -19.98 -9.13
C GLU A 327 -7.02 -19.99 -8.05
N LEU A 328 -6.86 -18.88 -7.31
CA LEU A 328 -5.74 -18.67 -6.37
C LEU A 328 -6.19 -18.61 -4.90
N ALA A 329 -7.49 -18.50 -4.65
CA ALA A 329 -8.09 -18.39 -3.31
C ALA A 329 -7.87 -19.65 -2.43
#